data_c79dec4ac2b60abc1287f82a24fe4d89
#
_entry.id   c79dec4ac2b60abc1287f82a24fe4d89
#
_cell.length_a   1.000
_cell.length_b   1.000
_cell.length_c   1.000
_cell.angle_alpha   90.00
_cell.angle_beta   90.00
_cell.angle_gamma   90.00
#
_symmetry.space_group_name_H-M   'P 1'
#
loop_
_entity.id
_entity.type
_entity.pdbx_description
1 polymer ?
#
loop_
_entity_poly.entity_id
_entity_poly.type
_entity_poly.pdbx_seq_one_letter_code
_entity_poly.pdbx_strand_id
1 'polypeptide(L)'
;MCIRDSYKSVEIDSSFYWEKNADSTLKKQNEQNSGWVHTSSINAPQKIFKYISINPSLNLKSTWVNKTQEGIWNGSSYDKTTKTGFATRTIGSFSMNTNTQIYGLIGIPYGPLKAIRHVMSPSIGYSWTPNFSEPLFGKDLGYVLSETDPITSKIVLHDRFAGTMAGSTPTTERKSMTFSVNNIFQAKIKKGEEEKKIDLISWRMNSSYNFAADSMQLANLRSNIRSKLAGKLNLDLSMTHDFYDYNENTKKRVGQLLKKTLPKNLGSIIYPRLTNIRFSTGFRLKSKQWVDFSKEESAAEDTSYIDSDLAGPGLSETKEKIKENLNNKKLWNTNISLSYTYSALNPLNKSKNFWANTNSSFNLTNKWKVSYLSLIHI
;
A
#
# COMPACT_ATOMS: atom_id res chain seq x y z
N MET A 1 17.01 16.12 -15.10
CA MET A 1 16.74 14.78 -15.68
C MET A 1 17.66 13.80 -14.97
N CYS A 2 17.11 12.84 -14.22
CA CYS A 2 17.90 11.79 -13.58
C CYS A 2 17.66 10.49 -14.35
N ILE A 3 18.72 9.94 -14.92
CA ILE A 3 18.71 8.61 -15.54
C ILE A 3 19.35 7.67 -14.51
N ARG A 4 18.61 6.70 -14.04
CA ARG A 4 19.12 5.64 -13.18
C ARG A 4 19.13 4.36 -13.97
N ASP A 5 20.30 3.87 -14.30
CA ASP A 5 20.50 2.56 -14.88
C ASP A 5 21.01 1.62 -13.78
N SER A 6 20.31 0.52 -13.56
CA SER A 6 20.73 -0.50 -12.60
C SER A 6 20.84 -1.84 -13.31
N TYR A 7 22.05 -2.36 -13.37
CA TYR A 7 22.29 -3.73 -13.80
C TYR A 7 21.83 -4.68 -12.70
N LYS A 8 20.89 -5.55 -13.00
CA LYS A 8 20.52 -6.62 -12.10
C LYS A 8 21.07 -7.92 -12.69
N SER A 9 22.03 -8.48 -11.99
CA SER A 9 22.62 -9.84 -12.03
C SER A 9 22.33 -10.73 -13.23
N VAL A 10 23.39 -11.37 -13.72
CA VAL A 10 23.30 -12.61 -14.49
C VAL A 10 22.69 -13.66 -13.57
N GLU A 11 21.46 -14.06 -13.80
CA GLU A 11 20.88 -15.23 -13.17
C GLU A 11 21.05 -16.41 -14.12
N ILE A 12 21.69 -17.47 -13.62
CA ILE A 12 21.76 -18.76 -14.30
C ILE A 12 20.90 -19.70 -13.46
N ASP A 13 19.72 -20.02 -13.96
CA ASP A 13 18.90 -21.06 -13.37
C ASP A 13 19.14 -22.35 -14.13
N SER A 14 19.55 -23.40 -13.42
CA SER A 14 19.74 -24.74 -13.95
C SER A 14 18.79 -25.69 -13.27
N SER A 15 17.84 -26.21 -14.01
CA SER A 15 16.96 -27.30 -13.60
C SER A 15 17.28 -28.56 -14.38
N PHE A 16 17.00 -29.71 -13.79
CA PHE A 16 17.05 -30.99 -14.53
C PHE A 16 15.71 -31.72 -14.37
N TYR A 17 15.34 -32.42 -15.41
CA TYR A 17 14.19 -33.32 -15.38
C TYR A 17 14.54 -34.65 -16.09
N TRP A 18 13.80 -35.70 -15.78
CA TRP A 18 13.94 -36.97 -16.39
C TRP A 18 12.95 -37.10 -17.52
N GLU A 19 13.44 -37.29 -18.75
CA GLU A 19 12.62 -37.56 -19.92
C GLU A 19 12.65 -39.06 -20.23
N LYS A 20 11.47 -39.62 -20.54
CA LYS A 20 11.35 -41.02 -20.92
C LYS A 20 11.51 -41.15 -22.42
N ASN A 21 12.57 -41.86 -22.84
CA ASN A 21 12.79 -42.15 -24.25
C ASN A 21 11.76 -43.18 -24.77
N ALA A 22 11.69 -43.34 -26.08
CA ALA A 22 10.81 -44.32 -26.74
C ALA A 22 11.07 -45.78 -26.29
N ASP A 23 12.30 -46.09 -25.86
CA ASP A 23 12.73 -47.39 -25.31
C ASP A 23 12.45 -47.54 -23.80
N SER A 24 11.71 -46.61 -23.20
CA SER A 24 11.39 -46.55 -21.77
C SER A 24 12.57 -46.26 -20.83
N THR A 25 13.74 -45.93 -21.35
CA THR A 25 14.87 -45.50 -20.56
C THR A 25 14.69 -44.04 -20.10
N LEU A 26 15.19 -43.70 -18.91
CA LEU A 26 15.14 -42.32 -18.39
C LEU A 26 16.44 -41.60 -18.75
N LYS A 27 16.32 -40.51 -19.48
CA LYS A 27 17.43 -39.63 -19.80
C LYS A 27 17.33 -38.36 -18.96
N LYS A 28 18.39 -38.01 -18.27
CA LYS A 28 18.49 -36.76 -17.56
C LYS A 28 18.69 -35.60 -18.54
N GLN A 29 17.73 -34.72 -18.64
CA GLN A 29 17.83 -33.50 -19.40
C GLN A 29 18.22 -32.34 -18.47
N ASN A 30 19.24 -31.60 -18.82
CA ASN A 30 19.63 -30.37 -18.12
C ASN A 30 19.05 -29.18 -18.89
N GLU A 31 18.23 -28.41 -18.21
CA GLU A 31 17.71 -27.19 -18.77
C GLU A 31 18.41 -25.98 -18.13
N GLN A 32 19.09 -25.20 -18.94
CA GLN A 32 19.70 -23.95 -18.51
C GLN A 32 18.89 -22.77 -19.04
N ASN A 33 18.53 -21.88 -18.11
CA ASN A 33 17.85 -20.64 -18.41
C ASN A 33 18.76 -19.50 -17.99
N SER A 34 19.32 -18.81 -18.95
CA SER A 34 20.23 -17.68 -18.68
C SER A 34 19.78 -16.42 -19.40
N GLY A 35 20.07 -15.29 -18.80
CA GLY A 35 19.71 -14.02 -19.40
C GLY A 35 20.22 -12.84 -18.61
N TRP A 36 20.11 -11.67 -19.20
CA TRP A 36 20.49 -10.40 -18.62
C TRP A 36 19.27 -9.49 -18.54
N VAL A 37 19.10 -8.81 -17.41
CA VAL A 37 18.01 -7.87 -17.18
C VAL A 37 18.59 -6.47 -17.00
N HIS A 38 18.21 -5.58 -17.89
CA HIS A 38 18.53 -4.15 -17.82
C HIS A 38 17.27 -3.39 -17.43
N THR A 39 17.35 -2.59 -16.38
CA THR A 39 16.26 -1.72 -15.97
C THR A 39 16.74 -0.28 -16.04
N SER A 40 16.05 0.51 -16.84
CA SER A 40 16.33 1.94 -17.01
C SER A 40 15.13 2.75 -16.56
N SER A 41 15.35 3.79 -15.78
CA SER A 41 14.32 4.70 -15.32
C SER A 41 14.71 6.13 -15.64
N ILE A 42 13.87 6.82 -16.39
CA ILE A 42 14.03 8.22 -16.75
C ILE A 42 13.00 9.03 -15.99
N ASN A 43 13.44 9.91 -15.12
CA ASN A 43 12.61 10.80 -14.33
C ASN A 43 12.96 12.26 -14.66
N ALA A 44 11.93 13.07 -14.93
CA ALA A 44 12.11 14.47 -15.27
C ALA A 44 11.25 15.37 -14.37
N PRO A 45 11.56 15.48 -13.08
CA PRO A 45 10.79 16.32 -12.17
C PRO A 45 10.89 17.78 -12.55
N GLN A 46 9.74 18.46 -12.62
CA GLN A 46 9.62 19.86 -12.99
C GLN A 46 8.64 20.57 -12.06
N LYS A 47 8.83 21.89 -11.91
CA LYS A 47 7.87 22.77 -11.24
C LYS A 47 7.29 23.74 -12.24
N ILE A 48 5.97 23.72 -12.40
CA ILE A 48 5.22 24.65 -13.23
C ILE A 48 4.57 25.69 -12.32
N PHE A 49 4.61 26.95 -12.74
CA PHE A 49 4.08 28.10 -11.97
C PHE A 49 4.57 28.16 -10.51
N LYS A 50 5.74 27.63 -10.21
CA LYS A 50 6.35 27.56 -8.87
C LYS A 50 5.62 26.69 -7.84
N TYR A 51 4.37 26.33 -8.06
CA TYR A 51 3.50 25.65 -7.08
C TYR A 51 3.11 24.24 -7.48
N ILE A 52 3.10 23.90 -8.75
CA ILE A 52 2.70 22.60 -9.25
C ILE A 52 3.95 21.80 -9.58
N SER A 53 4.14 20.69 -8.89
CA SER A 53 5.20 19.72 -9.19
C SER A 53 4.67 18.65 -10.14
N ILE A 54 5.36 18.45 -11.27
CA ILE A 54 5.05 17.40 -12.24
C ILE A 54 6.27 16.49 -12.33
N ASN A 55 6.05 15.20 -12.21
CA ASN A 55 7.10 14.21 -12.28
C ASN A 55 6.75 13.11 -13.29
N PRO A 56 7.02 13.31 -14.57
CA PRO A 56 6.93 12.26 -15.57
C PRO A 56 8.07 11.25 -15.34
N SER A 57 7.75 9.98 -15.53
CA SER A 57 8.67 8.86 -15.38
C SER A 57 8.43 7.83 -16.48
N LEU A 58 9.49 7.40 -17.13
CA LEU A 58 9.51 6.31 -18.08
C LEU A 58 10.38 5.19 -17.51
N ASN A 59 9.79 4.03 -17.29
CA ASN A 59 10.48 2.85 -16.83
C ASN A 59 10.57 1.84 -17.98
N LEU A 60 11.77 1.39 -18.28
CA LEU A 60 12.05 0.42 -19.31
C LEU A 60 12.74 -0.80 -18.68
N LYS A 61 12.30 -1.99 -19.05
CA LYS A 61 12.93 -3.24 -18.67
C LYS A 61 13.26 -4.01 -19.94
N SER A 62 14.55 -4.12 -20.25
CA SER A 62 15.07 -4.94 -21.36
C SER A 62 15.61 -6.23 -20.79
N THR A 63 15.16 -7.35 -21.30
CA THR A 63 15.62 -8.67 -20.89
C THR A 63 16.18 -9.38 -22.11
N TRP A 64 17.41 -9.86 -22.00
CA TRP A 64 18.11 -10.60 -23.00
C TRP A 64 18.16 -12.05 -22.56
N VAL A 65 17.74 -12.97 -23.41
CA VAL A 65 17.64 -14.38 -23.09
C VAL A 65 18.33 -15.21 -24.18
N ASN A 66 18.78 -16.40 -23.79
CA ASN A 66 19.44 -17.35 -24.70
C ASN A 66 18.49 -18.34 -25.35
N LYS A 67 17.20 -18.29 -24.97
CA LYS A 67 16.15 -19.17 -25.52
C LYS A 67 14.81 -18.49 -25.51
N THR A 68 13.93 -18.88 -26.41
CA THR A 68 12.52 -18.48 -26.48
C THR A 68 11.64 -19.70 -26.64
N GLN A 69 10.35 -19.53 -26.43
CA GLN A 69 9.36 -20.56 -26.71
C GLN A 69 8.65 -20.25 -28.02
N GLU A 70 8.44 -21.25 -28.84
CA GLU A 70 7.56 -21.22 -30.02
C GLU A 70 6.45 -22.24 -29.81
N GLY A 71 5.25 -21.91 -30.24
CA GLY A 71 4.14 -22.87 -30.24
C GLY A 71 4.01 -23.47 -31.64
N ILE A 72 3.86 -24.79 -31.76
CA ILE A 72 3.57 -25.47 -33.00
C ILE A 72 2.23 -26.17 -32.83
N TRP A 73 1.31 -25.91 -33.75
CA TRP A 73 0.04 -26.59 -33.77
C TRP A 73 0.23 -28.02 -34.32
N ASN A 74 -0.09 -29.06 -33.53
CA ASN A 74 0.06 -30.45 -33.91
C ASN A 74 -1.24 -31.08 -34.45
N GLY A 75 -2.27 -30.29 -34.72
CA GLY A 75 -3.59 -30.76 -35.17
C GLY A 75 -4.61 -30.93 -34.05
N SER A 76 -4.20 -30.96 -32.76
CA SER A 76 -5.08 -31.12 -31.60
C SER A 76 -4.73 -30.18 -30.46
N SER A 77 -3.46 -29.85 -30.31
CA SER A 77 -2.96 -28.97 -29.25
C SER A 77 -1.76 -28.14 -29.71
N TYR A 78 -1.43 -27.08 -28.99
CA TYR A 78 -0.20 -26.35 -29.20
C TYR A 78 0.92 -26.97 -28.37
N ASP A 79 1.89 -27.54 -29.06
CA ASP A 79 3.11 -28.01 -28.44
C ASP A 79 4.13 -26.86 -28.33
N LYS A 80 4.61 -26.64 -27.15
CA LYS A 80 5.63 -25.63 -26.88
C LYS A 80 7.02 -26.20 -27.17
N THR A 81 7.71 -25.59 -28.10
CA THR A 81 9.07 -25.98 -28.46
C THR A 81 10.04 -24.88 -28.00
N THR A 82 11.12 -25.28 -27.37
CA THR A 82 12.18 -24.32 -26.98
C THR A 82 13.10 -24.07 -28.16
N LYS A 83 13.23 -22.82 -28.56
CA LYS A 83 14.17 -22.35 -29.56
C LYS A 83 15.38 -21.70 -28.88
N THR A 84 16.52 -22.33 -29.03
CA THR A 84 17.80 -21.77 -28.55
C THR A 84 18.28 -20.68 -29.49
N GLY A 85 18.65 -19.54 -28.93
CA GLY A 85 19.15 -18.37 -29.66
C GLY A 85 19.01 -17.11 -28.87
N PHE A 86 19.78 -16.11 -29.22
CA PHE A 86 19.71 -14.79 -28.56
C PHE A 86 18.42 -14.08 -28.94
N ALA A 87 17.67 -13.66 -27.93
CA ALA A 87 16.47 -12.87 -28.10
C ALA A 87 16.39 -11.77 -27.05
N THR A 88 15.77 -10.65 -27.41
CA THR A 88 15.60 -9.51 -26.54
C THR A 88 14.14 -9.11 -26.44
N ARG A 89 13.72 -8.72 -25.24
CA ARG A 89 12.40 -8.13 -25.02
C ARG A 89 12.55 -6.87 -24.19
N THR A 90 12.05 -5.75 -24.73
CA THR A 90 11.99 -4.49 -24.00
C THR A 90 10.52 -4.13 -23.78
N ILE A 91 10.13 -4.06 -22.51
CA ILE A 91 8.80 -3.61 -22.07
C ILE A 91 8.96 -2.33 -21.27
N GLY A 92 7.91 -1.52 -21.21
CA GLY A 92 7.99 -0.27 -20.49
C GLY A 92 6.66 0.21 -19.96
N SER A 93 6.74 1.19 -19.08
CA SER A 93 5.58 1.90 -18.56
C SER A 93 5.90 3.37 -18.42
N PHE A 94 4.92 4.19 -18.73
CA PHE A 94 4.95 5.63 -18.50
C PHE A 94 4.08 5.96 -17.30
N SER A 95 4.56 6.84 -16.43
CA SER A 95 3.78 7.43 -15.36
C SER A 95 4.06 8.92 -15.22
N MET A 96 3.06 9.66 -14.76
CA MET A 96 3.18 11.08 -14.48
C MET A 96 2.42 11.38 -13.20
N ASN A 97 3.10 11.94 -12.22
CA ASN A 97 2.49 12.41 -10.98
C ASN A 97 2.55 13.93 -10.91
N THR A 98 1.40 14.52 -10.65
CA THR A 98 1.24 15.96 -10.45
C THR A 98 0.73 16.21 -9.05
N ASN A 99 1.37 17.09 -8.31
CA ASN A 99 0.94 17.47 -6.96
C ASN A 99 1.17 18.96 -6.71
N THR A 100 0.35 19.50 -5.80
CA THR A 100 0.49 20.86 -5.30
C THR A 100 0.08 20.91 -3.83
N GLN A 101 0.36 22.04 -3.19
CA GLN A 101 -0.06 22.27 -1.80
C GLN A 101 -0.78 23.62 -1.71
N ILE A 102 -1.95 23.59 -1.11
CA ILE A 102 -2.80 24.76 -0.88
C ILE A 102 -2.92 24.95 0.63
N TYR A 103 -2.70 26.15 1.09
CA TYR A 103 -2.69 26.50 2.51
C TYR A 103 -3.84 27.43 2.84
N GLY A 104 -4.57 27.09 3.89
CA GLY A 104 -5.53 27.96 4.54
C GLY A 104 -5.12 28.21 5.99
N LEU A 105 -5.29 29.43 6.48
CA LEU A 105 -5.04 29.79 7.87
C LEU A 105 -6.26 30.56 8.42
N ILE A 106 -6.82 30.06 9.51
CA ILE A 106 -7.93 30.69 10.22
C ILE A 106 -7.43 31.04 11.61
N GLY A 107 -7.35 32.35 11.92
CA GLY A 107 -7.03 32.82 13.23
C GLY A 107 -8.19 32.61 14.19
N ILE A 108 -7.91 32.11 15.39
CA ILE A 108 -8.91 31.94 16.46
C ILE A 108 -8.43 32.70 17.68
N PRO A 109 -9.06 33.83 18.02
CA PRO A 109 -8.57 34.69 19.10
C PRO A 109 -8.99 34.23 20.50
N TYR A 110 -9.44 32.97 20.68
CA TYR A 110 -9.96 32.48 21.95
C TYR A 110 -9.06 31.44 22.62
N GLY A 111 -8.67 31.71 23.87
CA GLY A 111 -7.94 30.77 24.71
C GLY A 111 -6.54 30.40 24.23
N PRO A 112 -6.08 29.17 24.51
CA PRO A 112 -4.77 28.70 24.12
C PRO A 112 -4.64 28.41 22.60
N LEU A 113 -5.76 28.23 21.88
CA LEU A 113 -5.78 27.99 20.43
C LEU A 113 -5.66 29.35 19.71
N LYS A 114 -4.58 29.49 18.92
CA LYS A 114 -4.29 30.77 18.21
C LYS A 114 -4.72 30.72 16.74
N ALA A 115 -4.59 29.58 16.11
CA ALA A 115 -4.97 29.43 14.72
C ALA A 115 -5.18 27.96 14.35
N ILE A 116 -6.02 27.73 13.34
CA ILE A 116 -6.10 26.45 12.61
C ILE A 116 -5.51 26.64 11.23
N ARG A 117 -4.53 25.82 10.90
CA ARG A 117 -3.94 25.73 9.58
C ARG A 117 -4.52 24.52 8.87
N HIS A 118 -5.04 24.72 7.68
CA HIS A 118 -5.43 23.67 6.75
C HIS A 118 -4.40 23.56 5.65
N VAL A 119 -3.85 22.37 5.44
CA VAL A 119 -2.95 22.04 4.34
C VAL A 119 -3.66 21.03 3.47
N MET A 120 -4.02 21.42 2.26
CA MET A 120 -4.61 20.54 1.26
C MET A 120 -3.57 20.21 0.20
N SER A 121 -3.32 18.92 -0.02
CA SER A 121 -2.36 18.41 -1.00
C SER A 121 -3.08 17.54 -2.03
N PRO A 122 -3.67 18.13 -3.07
CA PRO A 122 -4.23 17.38 -4.19
C PRO A 122 -3.10 16.79 -5.03
N SER A 123 -3.33 15.59 -5.54
CA SER A 123 -2.44 14.92 -6.49
C SER A 123 -3.22 14.16 -7.55
N ILE A 124 -2.69 14.19 -8.76
CA ILE A 124 -3.21 13.45 -9.91
C ILE A 124 -2.06 12.61 -10.45
N GLY A 125 -2.27 11.31 -10.55
CA GLY A 125 -1.34 10.39 -11.16
C GLY A 125 -1.92 9.82 -12.45
N TYR A 126 -1.12 9.70 -13.47
CA TYR A 126 -1.44 8.97 -14.70
C TYR A 126 -0.44 7.85 -14.88
N SER A 127 -0.89 6.66 -15.25
CA SER A 127 -0.03 5.52 -15.57
C SER A 127 -0.54 4.82 -16.84
N TRP A 128 0.41 4.43 -17.66
CA TRP A 128 0.16 3.71 -18.89
C TRP A 128 1.21 2.62 -19.09
N THR A 129 0.74 1.39 -19.29
CA THR A 129 1.54 0.25 -19.72
C THR A 129 0.87 -0.30 -20.97
N PRO A 130 1.54 -0.29 -22.12
CA PRO A 130 0.98 -0.79 -23.38
C PRO A 130 0.65 -2.29 -23.32
N ASN A 131 -0.25 -2.72 -24.18
CA ASN A 131 -0.35 -4.11 -24.59
C ASN A 131 0.83 -4.44 -25.53
N PHE A 132 1.72 -5.31 -25.10
CA PHE A 132 2.90 -5.70 -25.89
C PHE A 132 2.63 -6.93 -26.79
N SER A 133 1.39 -7.42 -26.85
CA SER A 133 0.96 -8.40 -27.86
C SER A 133 0.43 -7.76 -29.15
N GLU A 134 0.27 -6.44 -29.14
CA GLU A 134 -0.18 -5.65 -30.27
C GLU A 134 0.94 -4.73 -30.80
N PRO A 135 0.83 -4.25 -32.05
CA PRO A 135 1.79 -3.31 -32.58
C PRO A 135 1.88 -2.03 -31.75
N LEU A 136 3.06 -1.66 -31.29
CA LEU A 136 3.30 -0.45 -30.54
C LEU A 136 3.83 0.64 -31.49
N PHE A 137 3.15 1.78 -31.57
CA PHE A 137 3.46 2.86 -32.52
C PHE A 137 3.57 2.37 -33.98
N GLY A 138 2.72 1.43 -34.36
CA GLY A 138 2.68 0.85 -35.72
C GLY A 138 3.75 -0.21 -36.01
N LYS A 139 4.58 -0.57 -35.01
CA LYS A 139 5.60 -1.60 -35.15
C LYS A 139 5.23 -2.85 -34.33
N ASP A 140 5.14 -3.98 -35.01
CA ASP A 140 5.04 -5.27 -34.34
C ASP A 140 6.39 -5.60 -33.66
N LEU A 141 6.32 -5.91 -32.35
CA LEU A 141 7.49 -6.26 -31.55
C LEU A 141 7.82 -7.75 -31.60
N GLY A 142 6.89 -8.57 -32.07
CA GLY A 142 7.05 -10.01 -32.20
C GLY A 142 7.30 -10.75 -30.86
N TYR A 143 6.85 -10.17 -29.75
CA TYR A 143 7.02 -10.80 -28.43
C TYR A 143 5.96 -11.86 -28.16
N VAL A 144 4.77 -11.66 -28.68
CA VAL A 144 3.63 -12.57 -28.57
C VAL A 144 3.13 -12.85 -29.98
N LEU A 145 3.10 -14.13 -30.32
CA LEU A 145 2.53 -14.56 -31.59
C LEU A 145 1.04 -14.81 -31.40
N SER A 146 0.25 -14.32 -32.33
CA SER A 146 -1.20 -14.56 -32.36
C SER A 146 -1.52 -15.50 -33.49
N GLU A 147 -2.12 -16.65 -33.16
CA GLU A 147 -2.54 -17.67 -34.11
C GLU A 147 -4.03 -17.94 -33.91
N THR A 148 -4.71 -18.26 -35.03
CA THR A 148 -6.11 -18.63 -34.95
C THR A 148 -6.18 -20.18 -34.85
N ASP A 149 -6.76 -20.66 -33.76
CA ASP A 149 -7.03 -22.09 -33.59
C ASP A 149 -7.99 -22.55 -34.72
N PRO A 150 -7.57 -23.49 -35.55
CA PRO A 150 -8.36 -23.91 -36.68
C PRO A 150 -9.65 -24.67 -36.32
N ILE A 151 -9.74 -25.20 -35.09
CA ILE A 151 -10.92 -25.93 -34.59
C ILE A 151 -11.92 -24.96 -33.93
N THR A 152 -11.45 -24.10 -33.07
CA THR A 152 -12.32 -23.22 -32.27
C THR A 152 -12.50 -21.84 -32.87
N SER A 153 -11.74 -21.47 -33.91
CA SER A 153 -11.67 -20.13 -34.50
C SER A 153 -11.31 -19.04 -33.48
N LYS A 154 -10.74 -19.40 -32.35
CA LYS A 154 -10.30 -18.46 -31.34
C LYS A 154 -8.85 -18.06 -31.56
N ILE A 155 -8.56 -16.78 -31.26
CA ILE A 155 -7.18 -16.30 -31.25
C ILE A 155 -6.50 -16.83 -30.00
N VAL A 156 -5.39 -17.53 -30.19
CA VAL A 156 -4.52 -18.03 -29.14
C VAL A 156 -3.22 -17.21 -29.15
N LEU A 157 -2.86 -16.69 -28.00
CA LEU A 157 -1.66 -15.88 -27.84
C LEU A 157 -0.52 -16.75 -27.30
N HIS A 158 0.60 -16.78 -28.03
CA HIS A 158 1.82 -17.49 -27.64
C HIS A 158 2.91 -16.49 -27.27
N ASP A 159 3.15 -16.35 -25.97
CA ASP A 159 4.24 -15.50 -25.47
C ASP A 159 5.59 -16.25 -25.64
N ARG A 160 6.43 -15.75 -26.52
CA ARG A 160 7.76 -16.31 -26.80
C ARG A 160 8.71 -16.28 -25.62
N PHE A 161 8.46 -15.40 -24.65
CA PHE A 161 9.29 -15.20 -23.47
C PHE A 161 8.74 -15.89 -22.22
N ALA A 162 7.55 -16.47 -22.29
CA ALA A 162 6.97 -17.21 -21.16
C ALA A 162 7.90 -18.37 -20.75
N GLY A 163 8.09 -18.57 -19.44
CA GLY A 163 9.00 -19.61 -18.92
C GLY A 163 10.48 -19.29 -19.05
N THR A 164 10.85 -18.14 -19.62
CA THR A 164 12.23 -17.63 -19.59
C THR A 164 12.41 -16.67 -18.41
N MET A 165 13.65 -16.22 -18.17
CA MET A 165 13.94 -15.18 -17.17
C MET A 165 13.22 -13.85 -17.46
N ALA A 166 12.79 -13.60 -18.67
CA ALA A 166 12.01 -12.43 -19.01
C ALA A 166 10.64 -12.42 -18.30
N GLY A 167 10.09 -13.59 -17.95
CA GLY A 167 8.74 -13.75 -17.45
C GLY A 167 7.69 -13.46 -18.51
N SER A 168 6.42 -13.42 -18.14
CA SER A 168 5.32 -13.20 -19.08
C SER A 168 5.34 -11.78 -19.66
N THR A 169 5.02 -11.67 -20.94
CA THR A 169 4.84 -10.40 -21.63
C THR A 169 3.46 -9.81 -21.29
N PRO A 170 3.36 -8.51 -20.92
CA PRO A 170 2.05 -7.89 -20.70
C PRO A 170 1.21 -7.89 -21.98
N THR A 171 0.10 -8.60 -21.95
CA THR A 171 -0.86 -8.73 -23.07
C THR A 171 -2.13 -7.93 -22.87
N THR A 172 -2.17 -7.09 -21.85
CA THR A 172 -3.33 -6.24 -21.55
C THR A 172 -2.84 -4.82 -21.32
N GLU A 173 -3.44 -3.88 -22.02
CA GLU A 173 -3.19 -2.46 -21.76
C GLU A 173 -3.65 -2.09 -20.36
N ARG A 174 -2.82 -1.33 -19.65
CA ARG A 174 -3.17 -0.68 -18.40
C ARG A 174 -3.05 0.81 -18.56
N LYS A 175 -4.16 1.50 -18.44
CA LYS A 175 -4.23 2.95 -18.60
C LYS A 175 -5.14 3.52 -17.53
N SER A 176 -4.57 4.21 -16.56
CA SER A 176 -5.33 4.68 -15.41
C SER A 176 -4.91 6.06 -14.96
N MET A 177 -5.87 6.79 -14.40
CA MET A 177 -5.68 8.05 -13.72
C MET A 177 -6.09 7.91 -12.27
N THR A 178 -5.24 8.33 -11.34
CA THR A 178 -5.50 8.32 -9.92
C THR A 178 -5.71 9.74 -9.41
N PHE A 179 -6.66 9.92 -8.51
CA PHE A 179 -6.96 11.18 -7.86
C PHE A 179 -6.80 10.99 -6.36
N SER A 180 -6.07 11.86 -5.73
CA SER A 180 -5.90 11.85 -4.28
C SER A 180 -5.88 13.25 -3.73
N VAL A 181 -6.55 13.44 -2.60
CA VAL A 181 -6.51 14.70 -1.84
C VAL A 181 -6.17 14.35 -0.40
N ASN A 182 -5.07 14.89 0.09
CA ASN A 182 -4.68 14.76 1.48
C ASN A 182 -4.89 16.11 2.18
N ASN A 183 -5.72 16.12 3.22
CA ASN A 183 -6.02 17.30 4.02
C ASN A 183 -5.44 17.09 5.42
N ILE A 184 -4.65 18.04 5.89
CA ILE A 184 -4.10 18.06 7.25
C ILE A 184 -4.59 19.33 7.93
N PHE A 185 -5.27 19.14 9.06
CA PHE A 185 -5.71 20.24 9.94
C PHE A 185 -4.79 20.28 11.15
N GLN A 186 -4.13 21.40 11.34
CA GLN A 186 -3.15 21.62 12.40
C GLN A 186 -3.64 22.76 13.31
N ALA A 187 -3.53 22.57 14.62
CA ALA A 187 -3.75 23.62 15.60
C ALA A 187 -2.42 24.27 15.99
N LYS A 188 -2.40 25.59 16.07
CA LYS A 188 -1.35 26.36 16.71
C LYS A 188 -1.81 26.72 18.13
N ILE A 189 -1.18 26.12 19.13
CA ILE A 189 -1.54 26.28 20.53
C ILE A 189 -0.42 27.02 21.25
N LYS A 190 -0.76 28.03 22.04
CA LYS A 190 0.17 28.71 22.94
C LYS A 190 0.10 28.05 24.32
N LYS A 191 1.23 27.55 24.81
CA LYS A 191 1.39 27.00 26.15
C LYS A 191 2.50 27.77 26.87
N GLY A 192 2.11 28.75 27.71
CA GLY A 192 3.05 29.70 28.27
C GLY A 192 3.58 30.63 27.19
N GLU A 193 4.90 30.77 27.07
CA GLU A 193 5.56 31.55 26.03
C GLU A 193 5.85 30.73 24.73
N GLU A 194 5.74 29.41 24.79
CA GLU A 194 6.00 28.53 23.65
C GLU A 194 4.76 28.34 22.78
N GLU A 195 4.97 28.36 21.46
CA GLU A 195 3.96 28.03 20.48
C GLU A 195 4.20 26.61 19.95
N LYS A 196 3.21 25.74 20.08
CA LYS A 196 3.27 24.36 19.62
C LYS A 196 2.28 24.11 18.48
N LYS A 197 2.73 23.43 17.43
CA LYS A 197 1.88 22.92 16.36
C LYS A 197 1.48 21.48 16.66
N ILE A 198 0.20 21.19 16.54
CA ILE A 198 -0.37 19.84 16.77
C ILE A 198 -1.23 19.48 15.58
N ASP A 199 -1.00 18.30 15.01
CA ASP A 199 -1.87 17.75 13.99
C ASP A 199 -3.18 17.27 14.63
N LEU A 200 -4.30 17.86 14.23
CA LEU A 200 -5.63 17.55 14.74
C LEU A 200 -6.22 16.37 13.94
N ILE A 201 -6.31 16.55 12.63
CA ILE A 201 -6.98 15.62 11.74
C ILE A 201 -6.15 15.50 10.45
N SER A 202 -5.95 14.27 9.99
CA SER A 202 -5.50 13.96 8.64
C SER A 202 -6.63 13.25 7.92
N TRP A 203 -7.08 13.81 6.81
CA TRP A 203 -8.15 13.27 5.99
C TRP A 203 -7.66 13.05 4.56
N ARG A 204 -7.56 11.79 4.16
CA ARG A 204 -7.16 11.39 2.81
C ARG A 204 -8.33 10.82 2.04
N MET A 205 -8.52 11.31 0.84
CA MET A 205 -9.48 10.76 -0.15
C MET A 205 -8.74 10.29 -1.38
N ASN A 206 -9.11 9.17 -1.94
CA ASN A 206 -8.56 8.68 -3.19
C ASN A 206 -9.56 7.87 -4.00
N SER A 207 -9.46 7.99 -5.32
CA SER A 207 -10.16 7.19 -6.31
C SER A 207 -9.29 7.07 -7.56
N SER A 208 -9.69 6.24 -8.51
CA SER A 208 -9.01 6.10 -9.79
C SER A 208 -10.01 5.82 -10.90
N TYR A 209 -9.59 6.17 -12.12
CA TYR A 209 -10.32 5.89 -13.35
C TYR A 209 -9.46 5.00 -14.23
N ASN A 210 -10.00 3.86 -14.67
CA ASN A 210 -9.34 2.93 -15.57
C ASN A 210 -9.88 3.11 -17.00
N PHE A 211 -9.07 3.65 -17.88
CA PHE A 211 -9.44 3.91 -19.29
C PHE A 211 -9.48 2.63 -20.14
N ALA A 212 -8.77 1.59 -19.72
CA ALA A 212 -8.69 0.32 -20.44
C ALA A 212 -9.81 -0.68 -20.05
N ALA A 213 -10.67 -0.33 -19.10
CA ALA A 213 -11.78 -1.17 -18.72
C ALA A 213 -13.02 -0.88 -19.56
N ASP A 214 -13.70 -1.92 -20.02
CA ASP A 214 -14.94 -1.80 -20.82
C ASP A 214 -16.12 -1.30 -19.98
N SER A 215 -16.11 -1.58 -18.67
CA SER A 215 -17.15 -1.16 -17.76
C SER A 215 -16.59 -0.90 -16.36
N MET A 216 -17.35 -0.18 -15.54
CA MET A 216 -16.96 0.15 -14.15
C MET A 216 -15.59 0.82 -14.03
N GLN A 217 -15.32 1.73 -14.95
CA GLN A 217 -14.03 2.42 -15.11
C GLN A 217 -13.63 3.23 -13.86
N LEU A 218 -14.60 3.78 -13.12
CA LEU A 218 -14.37 4.58 -11.92
C LEU A 218 -14.27 3.67 -10.70
N ALA A 219 -13.14 3.69 -10.03
CA ALA A 219 -12.94 2.93 -8.79
C ALA A 219 -13.68 3.57 -7.61
N ASN A 220 -13.93 2.78 -6.58
CA ASN A 220 -14.56 3.26 -5.36
C ASN A 220 -13.78 4.44 -4.75
N LEU A 221 -14.50 5.43 -4.26
CA LEU A 221 -13.93 6.51 -3.46
C LEU A 221 -13.63 5.99 -2.05
N ARG A 222 -12.37 6.03 -1.68
CA ARG A 222 -11.91 5.70 -0.33
C ARG A 222 -11.58 6.97 0.43
N SER A 223 -12.05 7.06 1.65
CA SER A 223 -11.85 8.19 2.54
C SER A 223 -11.33 7.68 3.89
N ASN A 224 -10.17 8.16 4.32
CA ASN A 224 -9.55 7.78 5.58
C ASN A 224 -9.30 9.04 6.42
N ILE A 225 -9.89 9.05 7.60
CA ILE A 225 -9.73 10.15 8.56
C ILE A 225 -9.00 9.61 9.78
N ARG A 226 -7.93 10.26 10.15
CA ARG A 226 -7.13 9.95 11.34
C ARG A 226 -6.98 11.16 12.22
N SER A 227 -7.11 10.94 13.52
CA SER A 227 -6.86 11.98 14.53
C SER A 227 -6.11 11.40 15.71
N LYS A 228 -5.21 12.20 16.27
CA LYS A 228 -4.53 11.91 17.54
C LYS A 228 -4.80 13.05 18.52
N LEU A 229 -5.93 12.98 19.21
CA LEU A 229 -6.33 14.01 20.17
C LEU A 229 -5.45 13.94 21.41
N ALA A 230 -4.74 15.04 21.68
CA ALA A 230 -3.86 15.20 22.83
C ALA A 230 -2.80 14.09 23.01
N GLY A 231 -2.45 13.36 21.94
CA GLY A 231 -1.51 12.24 22.00
C GLY A 231 -2.00 10.99 22.75
N LYS A 232 -3.27 10.99 23.20
CA LYS A 232 -3.84 9.92 24.04
C LYS A 232 -4.96 9.14 23.35
N LEU A 233 -5.76 9.79 22.54
CA LEU A 233 -6.91 9.20 21.84
C LEU A 233 -6.60 9.10 20.35
N ASN A 234 -6.50 7.89 19.83
CA ASN A 234 -6.37 7.63 18.39
C ASN A 234 -7.75 7.34 17.81
N LEU A 235 -8.12 8.09 16.79
CA LEU A 235 -9.33 7.87 16.00
C LEU A 235 -8.92 7.52 14.57
N ASP A 236 -9.46 6.45 14.03
CA ASP A 236 -9.30 6.02 12.64
C ASP A 236 -10.67 5.71 12.06
N LEU A 237 -11.05 6.43 11.01
CA LEU A 237 -12.31 6.25 10.31
C LEU A 237 -12.01 6.03 8.82
N SER A 238 -12.34 4.86 8.32
CA SER A 238 -12.26 4.50 6.92
C SER A 238 -13.64 4.33 6.33
N MET A 239 -13.88 4.98 5.20
CA MET A 239 -15.14 4.90 4.45
C MET A 239 -14.86 4.53 3.01
N THR A 240 -15.72 3.71 2.44
CA THR A 240 -15.68 3.36 1.02
C THR A 240 -17.03 3.66 0.40
N HIS A 241 -17.01 4.37 -0.72
CA HIS A 241 -18.19 4.72 -1.48
C HIS A 241 -18.10 4.12 -2.87
N ASP A 242 -19.20 3.55 -3.33
CA ASP A 242 -19.35 3.01 -4.68
C ASP A 242 -20.13 3.99 -5.56
N PHE A 243 -19.66 4.20 -6.77
CA PHE A 243 -20.30 5.09 -7.73
C PHE A 243 -21.34 4.40 -8.59
N TYR A 244 -21.42 3.08 -8.53
CA TYR A 244 -22.25 2.26 -9.39
C TYR A 244 -23.50 1.73 -8.68
N ASP A 245 -24.55 1.56 -9.47
CA ASP A 245 -25.79 0.99 -9.01
C ASP A 245 -25.66 -0.51 -8.75
N TYR A 246 -26.62 -1.05 -8.01
CA TYR A 246 -26.68 -2.45 -7.64
C TYR A 246 -28.01 -3.03 -8.11
N ASN A 247 -27.94 -4.06 -8.95
CA ASN A 247 -29.12 -4.77 -9.40
C ASN A 247 -29.52 -5.80 -8.35
N GLU A 248 -30.68 -5.61 -7.77
CA GLU A 248 -31.22 -6.45 -6.70
C GLU A 248 -31.54 -7.87 -7.17
N ASN A 249 -31.98 -8.02 -8.43
CA ASN A 249 -32.35 -9.33 -9.00
C ASN A 249 -31.11 -10.19 -9.27
N THR A 250 -30.08 -9.61 -9.87
CA THR A 250 -28.82 -10.32 -10.19
C THR A 250 -27.83 -10.34 -9.03
N LYS A 251 -28.10 -9.60 -7.96
CA LYS A 251 -27.20 -9.40 -6.79
C LYS A 251 -25.79 -8.96 -7.18
N LYS A 252 -25.68 -8.18 -8.25
CA LYS A 252 -24.42 -7.68 -8.79
C LYS A 252 -24.42 -6.17 -8.99
N ARG A 253 -23.23 -5.60 -8.99
CA ARG A 253 -23.04 -4.21 -9.43
C ARG A 253 -23.33 -4.09 -10.92
N VAL A 254 -23.90 -2.97 -11.31
CA VAL A 254 -24.21 -2.64 -12.70
C VAL A 254 -23.29 -1.52 -13.17
N GLY A 255 -22.89 -1.53 -14.44
CA GLY A 255 -22.02 -0.49 -15.00
C GLY A 255 -22.61 0.92 -15.07
N GLN A 256 -23.83 1.13 -14.58
CA GLN A 256 -24.51 2.41 -14.56
C GLN A 256 -24.12 3.23 -13.33
N LEU A 257 -23.70 4.48 -13.54
CA LEU A 257 -23.37 5.40 -12.45
C LEU A 257 -24.62 5.84 -11.69
N LEU A 258 -24.54 5.85 -10.38
CA LEU A 258 -25.54 6.43 -9.50
C LEU A 258 -25.58 7.94 -9.70
N LYS A 259 -26.76 8.44 -10.11
CA LYS A 259 -27.00 9.86 -10.32
C LYS A 259 -28.14 10.35 -9.43
N LYS A 260 -27.96 11.52 -8.84
CA LYS A 260 -29.01 12.22 -8.11
C LYS A 260 -29.38 13.48 -8.87
N THR A 261 -30.67 13.63 -9.20
CA THR A 261 -31.20 14.84 -9.83
C THR A 261 -31.15 16.01 -8.85
N LEU A 262 -30.60 17.14 -9.29
CA LEU A 262 -30.59 18.37 -8.51
C LEU A 262 -31.93 19.07 -8.57
N PRO A 263 -32.32 19.80 -7.49
CA PRO A 263 -33.53 20.64 -7.50
C PRO A 263 -33.45 21.68 -8.62
N LYS A 264 -34.62 22.16 -9.10
CA LYS A 264 -34.74 23.21 -10.11
C LYS A 264 -34.14 22.88 -11.48
N ASN A 265 -34.15 21.61 -11.90
CA ASN A 265 -33.61 21.18 -13.21
C ASN A 265 -32.15 21.56 -13.49
N LEU A 266 -31.34 21.74 -12.45
CA LEU A 266 -29.90 22.02 -12.57
C LEU A 266 -29.06 20.81 -13.06
N GLY A 267 -29.71 19.75 -13.55
CA GLY A 267 -29.03 18.54 -14.02
C GLY A 267 -28.94 17.43 -12.97
N SER A 268 -28.04 16.50 -13.17
CA SER A 268 -27.77 15.39 -12.24
C SER A 268 -26.30 15.34 -11.85
N ILE A 269 -26.05 15.03 -10.58
CA ILE A 269 -24.69 14.79 -10.06
C ILE A 269 -24.49 13.32 -9.80
N ILE A 270 -23.24 12.85 -9.94
CA ILE A 270 -22.84 11.51 -9.51
C ILE A 270 -22.88 11.48 -7.98
N TYR A 271 -23.67 10.56 -7.44
CA TYR A 271 -23.86 10.40 -5.99
C TYR A 271 -23.29 9.06 -5.52
N PRO A 272 -22.11 9.04 -4.88
CA PRO A 272 -21.51 7.79 -4.43
C PRO A 272 -22.28 7.23 -3.22
N ARG A 273 -22.62 5.94 -3.28
CA ARG A 273 -23.26 5.19 -2.21
C ARG A 273 -22.21 4.71 -1.21
N LEU A 274 -22.43 4.96 0.07
CA LEU A 274 -21.61 4.44 1.14
C LEU A 274 -21.77 2.91 1.24
N THR A 275 -20.69 2.18 1.07
CA THR A 275 -20.67 0.70 1.08
C THR A 275 -19.97 0.11 2.27
N ASN A 276 -19.01 0.83 2.85
CA ASN A 276 -18.29 0.33 4.02
C ASN A 276 -17.89 1.49 4.92
N ILE A 277 -18.05 1.29 6.23
CA ILE A 277 -17.47 2.13 7.28
C ILE A 277 -16.69 1.22 8.21
N ARG A 278 -15.48 1.61 8.50
CA ARG A 278 -14.71 1.03 9.61
C ARG A 278 -14.26 2.19 10.50
N PHE A 279 -14.73 2.16 11.72
CA PHE A 279 -14.29 3.06 12.77
C PHE A 279 -13.48 2.29 13.79
N SER A 280 -12.35 2.82 14.18
CA SER A 280 -11.60 2.29 15.32
C SER A 280 -11.06 3.43 16.18
N THR A 281 -11.10 3.21 17.47
CA THR A 281 -10.51 4.12 18.45
C THR A 281 -9.79 3.33 19.51
N GLY A 282 -8.73 3.91 20.02
CA GLY A 282 -7.97 3.31 21.11
C GLY A 282 -7.38 4.39 22.01
N PHE A 283 -7.47 4.15 23.28
CA PHE A 283 -6.86 5.03 24.27
C PHE A 283 -6.20 4.21 25.36
N ARG A 284 -5.17 4.81 25.93
CA ARG A 284 -4.39 4.21 27.00
C ARG A 284 -4.55 5.02 28.27
N LEU A 285 -5.04 4.35 29.30
CA LEU A 285 -5.09 4.85 30.65
C LEU A 285 -3.90 4.26 31.42
N LYS A 286 -3.27 5.06 32.23
CA LYS A 286 -2.14 4.63 33.06
C LYS A 286 -2.23 5.34 34.42
N SER A 287 -1.77 4.66 35.46
CA SER A 287 -1.57 5.32 36.76
C SER A 287 -0.57 6.48 36.61
N LYS A 288 -0.66 7.44 37.48
CA LYS A 288 0.46 8.31 37.78
C LYS A 288 1.65 7.43 38.22
N GLN A 289 2.83 8.00 38.23
CA GLN A 289 4.06 7.28 38.58
C GLN A 289 3.87 6.44 39.83
N TRP A 290 4.43 5.23 39.85
CA TRP A 290 4.50 4.42 41.04
C TRP A 290 5.16 5.25 42.14
N VAL A 291 4.51 5.42 43.30
CA VAL A 291 5.16 5.88 44.53
C VAL A 291 6.02 4.73 44.96
N ASP A 292 7.31 4.92 44.96
CA ASP A 292 8.28 3.91 45.34
C ASP A 292 8.11 3.60 46.84
N PHE A 293 7.41 2.53 47.13
CA PHE A 293 7.33 2.00 48.49
C PHE A 293 8.61 1.26 48.91
N SER A 294 9.57 1.11 47.99
CA SER A 294 10.88 0.53 48.24
C SER A 294 11.96 1.57 48.43
N LYS A 295 11.73 2.58 49.28
CA LYS A 295 12.82 3.11 50.05
C LYS A 295 13.07 2.14 51.22
N GLU A 296 13.23 0.88 50.92
CA GLU A 296 14.03 0.01 51.74
C GLU A 296 15.49 0.21 51.33
N GLU A 297 16.22 0.80 52.23
CA GLU A 297 17.63 1.19 52.17
C GLU A 297 18.59 0.03 51.96
N SER A 298 18.15 -1.17 51.62
CA SER A 298 18.99 -2.38 51.60
C SER A 298 19.46 -2.85 50.21
N ALA A 299 19.14 -2.15 49.14
CA ALA A 299 19.63 -2.53 47.80
C ALA A 299 20.74 -1.61 47.25
N ALA A 300 21.18 -0.63 48.03
CA ALA A 300 22.23 0.30 47.63
C ALA A 300 23.63 -0.09 48.09
N GLU A 301 23.77 -1.07 48.97
CA GLU A 301 25.07 -1.44 49.52
C GLU A 301 25.81 -2.57 48.77
N ASP A 302 25.16 -3.30 47.87
CA ASP A 302 25.79 -4.42 47.19
C ASP A 302 26.37 -4.12 45.79
N THR A 303 26.40 -2.86 45.39
CA THR A 303 27.04 -2.45 44.13
C THR A 303 28.35 -1.65 44.29
N SER A 304 28.89 -1.57 45.51
CA SER A 304 30.11 -0.84 45.82
C SER A 304 31.42 -1.57 45.46
N TYR A 305 31.35 -2.80 44.96
CA TYR A 305 32.51 -3.61 44.60
C TYR A 305 32.70 -3.85 43.09
N ILE A 306 32.20 -2.95 42.23
CA ILE A 306 32.63 -2.98 40.84
C ILE A 306 33.67 -1.89 40.69
N ASP A 307 34.93 -2.35 40.65
CA ASP A 307 36.10 -1.55 40.39
C ASP A 307 35.90 -0.59 39.20
N SER A 308 36.09 0.70 39.43
CA SER A 308 35.82 1.75 38.45
C SER A 308 36.73 1.67 37.21
N ASP A 309 37.78 0.88 37.25
CA ASP A 309 38.81 0.77 36.20
C ASP A 309 38.47 -0.26 35.09
N LEU A 310 37.39 -1.07 35.29
CA LEU A 310 36.93 -2.06 34.31
C LEU A 310 35.64 -1.68 33.55
N ALA A 311 35.09 -0.52 33.81
CA ALA A 311 33.87 -0.04 33.17
C ALA A 311 34.19 0.71 31.86
N GLY A 312 34.18 0.00 30.74
CA GLY A 312 34.20 0.62 29.41
C GLY A 312 32.96 1.51 29.17
N PRO A 313 33.00 2.42 28.20
CA PRO A 313 31.99 3.48 27.97
C PRO A 313 30.55 2.98 27.70
N GLY A 314 30.32 1.68 27.54
CA GLY A 314 28.98 1.09 27.35
C GLY A 314 28.19 0.78 28.62
N LEU A 315 28.84 0.75 29.80
CA LEU A 315 28.20 0.39 31.07
C LEU A 315 27.44 1.57 31.73
N SER A 316 27.83 2.79 31.43
CA SER A 316 27.13 3.99 31.92
C SER A 316 25.76 4.18 31.26
N GLU A 317 25.68 3.96 29.94
CA GLU A 317 24.39 4.01 29.22
C GLU A 317 23.41 2.92 29.67
N THR A 318 23.93 1.75 30.03
CA THR A 318 23.11 0.65 30.52
C THR A 318 22.55 0.93 31.90
N LYS A 319 23.35 1.57 32.78
CA LYS A 319 22.91 2.00 34.14
C LYS A 319 21.87 3.12 34.07
N GLU A 320 21.99 4.08 33.15
CA GLU A 320 20.98 5.11 32.94
C GLU A 320 19.68 4.53 32.36
N LYS A 321 19.76 3.66 31.37
CA LYS A 321 18.57 2.97 30.82
C LYS A 321 17.89 2.05 31.84
N ILE A 322 18.62 1.43 32.74
CA ILE A 322 18.06 0.61 33.83
C ILE A 322 17.39 1.52 34.88
N LYS A 323 18.01 2.64 35.27
CA LYS A 323 17.40 3.61 36.17
C LYS A 323 16.16 4.27 35.54
N GLU A 324 16.18 4.59 34.24
CA GLU A 324 15.03 5.15 33.53
C GLU A 324 13.89 4.13 33.42
N ASN A 325 14.19 2.84 33.21
CA ASN A 325 13.19 1.78 33.21
C ASN A 325 12.61 1.48 34.62
N LEU A 326 13.39 1.60 35.67
CA LEU A 326 12.93 1.40 37.05
C LEU A 326 12.04 2.57 37.52
N ASN A 327 12.38 3.79 37.16
CA ASN A 327 11.57 4.98 37.50
C ASN A 327 10.27 5.10 36.70
N ASN A 328 10.11 4.31 35.63
CA ASN A 328 8.93 4.35 34.75
C ASN A 328 7.91 3.22 35.00
N LYS A 329 8.08 2.40 36.03
CA LYS A 329 7.09 1.36 36.38
C LYS A 329 5.80 2.00 36.88
N LYS A 330 4.73 1.85 36.11
CA LYS A 330 3.39 2.32 36.43
C LYS A 330 2.62 1.23 37.14
N LEU A 331 1.84 1.58 38.16
CA LEU A 331 1.05 0.66 38.93
C LEU A 331 0.09 -0.15 38.02
N TRP A 332 -0.56 0.56 37.12
CA TRP A 332 -1.43 -0.08 36.14
C TRP A 332 -1.42 0.64 34.80
N ASN A 333 -1.72 -0.11 33.78
CA ASN A 333 -1.87 0.35 32.42
C ASN A 333 -3.03 -0.41 31.76
N THR A 334 -3.99 0.32 31.23
CA THR A 334 -5.14 -0.24 30.53
C THR A 334 -5.20 0.34 29.13
N ASN A 335 -5.19 -0.54 28.13
CA ASN A 335 -5.45 -0.19 26.75
C ASN A 335 -6.88 -0.60 26.42
N ILE A 336 -7.67 0.33 25.96
CA ILE A 336 -9.04 0.10 25.49
C ILE A 336 -9.05 0.39 24.02
N SER A 337 -9.53 -0.56 23.23
CA SER A 337 -9.73 -0.41 21.80
C SER A 337 -11.15 -0.79 21.42
N LEU A 338 -11.79 0.07 20.65
CA LEU A 338 -13.13 -0.11 20.15
C LEU A 338 -13.07 -0.10 18.63
N SER A 339 -13.76 -1.00 17.99
CA SER A 339 -13.92 -0.99 16.54
C SER A 339 -15.36 -1.29 16.14
N TYR A 340 -15.81 -0.57 15.14
CA TYR A 340 -17.12 -0.72 14.53
C TYR A 340 -16.93 -0.87 13.03
N THR A 341 -17.56 -1.88 12.45
CA THR A 341 -17.57 -2.10 11.01
C THR A 341 -19.01 -2.18 10.52
N TYR A 342 -19.32 -1.39 9.52
CA TYR A 342 -20.57 -1.45 8.78
C TYR A 342 -20.25 -1.80 7.34
N SER A 343 -20.96 -2.79 6.78
CA SER A 343 -20.85 -3.18 5.37
C SER A 343 -22.23 -3.22 4.72
N ALA A 344 -22.36 -2.50 3.63
CA ALA A 344 -23.50 -2.48 2.74
C ALA A 344 -23.07 -2.68 1.28
N LEU A 345 -22.09 -3.56 1.07
CA LEU A 345 -21.68 -3.99 -0.27
C LEU A 345 -22.89 -4.56 -1.01
N ASN A 346 -23.64 -5.43 -0.35
CA ASN A 346 -24.96 -5.81 -0.77
C ASN A 346 -25.97 -4.93 -0.02
N PRO A 347 -26.71 -4.03 -0.71
CA PRO A 347 -27.68 -3.15 -0.06
C PRO A 347 -28.83 -3.90 0.63
N LEU A 348 -29.13 -5.11 0.17
CA LEU A 348 -30.19 -5.96 0.74
C LEU A 348 -29.75 -6.70 2.01
N ASN A 349 -28.44 -6.95 2.15
CA ASN A 349 -27.89 -7.66 3.31
C ASN A 349 -26.75 -6.85 3.92
N LYS A 350 -27.11 -5.98 4.86
CA LYS A 350 -26.17 -5.10 5.56
C LYS A 350 -25.67 -5.80 6.82
N SER A 351 -24.37 -5.74 7.05
CA SER A 351 -23.75 -6.27 8.28
C SER A 351 -23.21 -5.15 9.15
N LYS A 352 -23.29 -5.35 10.46
CA LYS A 352 -22.75 -4.46 11.49
C LYS A 352 -22.03 -5.33 12.50
N ASN A 353 -20.80 -4.99 12.79
CA ASN A 353 -20.02 -5.68 13.82
C ASN A 353 -19.38 -4.65 14.74
N PHE A 354 -19.46 -4.89 16.02
CA PHE A 354 -18.82 -4.08 17.04
C PHE A 354 -17.88 -4.95 17.86
N TRP A 355 -16.67 -4.46 18.10
CA TRP A 355 -15.64 -5.10 18.91
C TRP A 355 -15.16 -4.12 19.97
N ALA A 356 -15.12 -4.57 21.20
CA ALA A 356 -14.45 -3.88 22.29
C ALA A 356 -13.40 -4.79 22.89
N ASN A 357 -12.18 -4.31 22.98
CA ASN A 357 -11.07 -5.05 23.60
C ASN A 357 -10.47 -4.17 24.70
N THR A 358 -10.32 -4.76 25.87
CA THR A 358 -9.66 -4.13 27.01
C THR A 358 -8.53 -5.02 27.47
N ASN A 359 -7.33 -4.48 27.46
CA ASN A 359 -6.12 -5.13 27.99
C ASN A 359 -5.58 -4.29 29.14
N SER A 360 -5.71 -4.83 30.33
CA SER A 360 -5.26 -4.18 31.57
C SER A 360 -4.10 -4.95 32.19
N SER A 361 -3.12 -4.25 32.64
CA SER A 361 -2.01 -4.83 33.41
C SER A 361 -1.78 -4.08 34.69
N PHE A 362 -1.64 -4.81 35.78
CA PHE A 362 -1.43 -4.32 37.12
C PHE A 362 -0.11 -4.87 37.65
N ASN A 363 0.78 -4.02 38.08
CA ASN A 363 2.00 -4.41 38.78
C ASN A 363 1.70 -4.39 40.29
N LEU A 364 1.50 -5.59 40.88
CA LEU A 364 1.22 -5.73 42.28
C LEU A 364 2.48 -5.49 43.13
N THR A 365 3.62 -5.96 42.64
CA THR A 365 4.94 -5.74 43.23
C THR A 365 5.96 -5.56 42.09
N ASN A 366 7.24 -5.38 42.43
CA ASN A 366 8.32 -5.33 41.43
C ASN A 366 8.49 -6.65 40.65
N LYS A 367 8.03 -7.77 41.21
CA LYS A 367 8.16 -9.12 40.62
C LYS A 367 6.84 -9.67 40.08
N TRP A 368 5.69 -9.18 40.55
CA TRP A 368 4.38 -9.72 40.24
C TRP A 368 3.58 -8.76 39.36
N LYS A 369 3.16 -9.29 38.23
CA LYS A 369 2.28 -8.58 37.27
C LYS A 369 1.05 -9.41 36.98
N VAL A 370 -0.13 -8.81 37.10
CA VAL A 370 -1.40 -9.41 36.71
C VAL A 370 -1.84 -8.76 35.41
N SER A 371 -2.24 -9.56 34.44
CA SER A 371 -2.80 -9.09 33.17
C SER A 371 -4.21 -9.61 33.00
N TYR A 372 -5.10 -8.74 32.59
CA TYR A 372 -6.51 -9.04 32.33
C TYR A 372 -6.84 -8.64 30.90
N LEU A 373 -7.41 -9.55 30.13
CA LEU A 373 -7.87 -9.34 28.76
C LEU A 373 -9.37 -9.58 28.70
N SER A 374 -10.14 -8.63 28.21
CA SER A 374 -11.56 -8.78 27.90
C SER A 374 -11.83 -8.47 26.45
N LEU A 375 -12.58 -9.31 25.79
CA LEU A 375 -13.03 -9.13 24.41
C LEU A 375 -14.55 -9.23 24.35
N ILE A 376 -15.19 -8.22 23.82
CA ILE A 376 -16.63 -8.17 23.57
C ILE A 376 -16.84 -8.06 22.06
N HIS A 377 -17.69 -8.92 21.52
CA HIS A 377 -18.07 -8.92 20.12
C HIS A 377 -19.60 -8.95 20.03
N ILE A 378 -20.16 -8.03 19.27
CA ILE A 378 -21.61 -7.91 19.00
C ILE A 378 -21.81 -7.76 17.50
#